data_43a9100918f1a1a087c0990144ca6c36
#
_entry.id   43a9100918f1a1a087c0990144ca6c36
#
_cell.length_a   1.000
_cell.length_b   1.000
_cell.length_c   1.000
_cell.angle_alpha   90.00
_cell.angle_beta   90.00
_cell.angle_gamma   90.00
#
_symmetry.space_group_name_H-M   'P 1'
#
loop_
_entity.id
_entity.type
_entity.pdbx_description
1 polymer ?
#
loop_
_entity_poly.entity_id
_entity_poly.type
_entity_poly.pdbx_seq_one_letter_code
_entity_poly.pdbx_strand_id
1 'polypeptide(L)'
;MKKILMFAYGMNTNRRGMAQRCPGALSLGHARLIDYSFRFAIHADVIKCQDSYVDGVLWTIDNFHLNSLDRLEGYPYYYNRRALRVAHEDRVVMAETYYMQPGNLDNLPGQGYFDMVVEGYREHQVPTEQLFNSVYESTTFLKG
;
A
#
# COMPACT_ATOMS: atom_id res chain seq x y z
N MET A 1 -12.21 1.02 21.70
CA MET A 1 -11.34 0.07 21.06
C MET A 1 -9.98 0.66 20.77
N LYS A 2 -8.94 -0.17 20.86
CA LYS A 2 -7.58 0.27 20.56
C LYS A 2 -7.46 0.60 19.08
N LYS A 3 -6.92 1.77 18.77
CA LYS A 3 -6.65 2.19 17.39
C LYS A 3 -5.28 1.68 16.95
N ILE A 4 -5.25 1.22 15.71
CA ILE A 4 -4.04 0.71 15.06
C ILE A 4 -3.78 1.59 13.86
N LEU A 5 -2.51 1.98 13.66
CA LEU A 5 -2.10 2.68 12.44
C LEU A 5 -1.77 1.67 11.36
N MET A 6 -2.30 1.87 10.16
CA MET A 6 -2.05 1.01 9.00
C MET A 6 -1.67 1.89 7.81
N PHE A 7 -0.57 1.54 7.14
CA PHE A 7 -0.12 2.22 5.93
C PHE A 7 -0.55 1.43 4.71
N ALA A 8 -1.24 2.09 3.78
CA ALA A 8 -1.72 1.48 2.54
C ALA A 8 -1.08 2.17 1.34
N TYR A 9 -0.67 1.38 0.35
CA TYR A 9 -0.03 1.88 -0.86
C TYR A 9 -0.64 1.28 -2.13
N GLY A 10 -1.58 0.36 -2.00
CA GLY A 10 -2.28 -0.30 -3.10
C GLY A 10 -3.79 -0.06 -3.04
N MET A 11 -4.57 -1.14 -3.20
CA MET A 11 -6.03 -1.03 -3.26
C MET A 11 -6.66 -0.48 -1.97
N ASN A 12 -5.99 -0.65 -0.82
CA ASN A 12 -6.51 -0.17 0.46
C ASN A 12 -6.38 1.35 0.63
N THR A 13 -5.87 2.06 -0.37
CA THR A 13 -5.93 3.52 -0.42
C THR A 13 -7.32 4.00 -0.87
N ASN A 14 -8.08 3.17 -1.59
CA ASN A 14 -9.35 3.53 -2.18
C ASN A 14 -10.44 3.65 -1.11
N ARG A 15 -11.10 4.83 -1.02
CA ARG A 15 -12.09 5.11 0.03
C ARG A 15 -13.27 4.18 -0.01
N ARG A 16 -13.83 3.95 -1.20
CA ARG A 16 -15.00 3.07 -1.36
C ARG A 16 -14.66 1.64 -0.96
N GLY A 17 -13.49 1.16 -1.39
CA GLY A 17 -13.03 -0.17 -1.01
C GLY A 17 -12.83 -0.30 0.49
N MET A 18 -12.15 0.68 1.11
CA MET A 18 -11.92 0.65 2.56
C MET A 18 -13.22 0.78 3.35
N ALA A 19 -14.19 1.56 2.87
CA ALA A 19 -15.49 1.66 3.55
C ALA A 19 -16.21 0.31 3.59
N GLN A 20 -16.04 -0.52 2.58
CA GLN A 20 -16.62 -1.86 2.55
C GLN A 20 -15.86 -2.86 3.43
N ARG A 21 -14.52 -2.81 3.37
CA ARG A 21 -13.67 -3.77 4.10
C ARG A 21 -13.48 -3.41 5.56
N CYS A 22 -13.42 -2.12 5.86
CA CYS A 22 -13.11 -1.61 7.18
C CYS A 22 -14.06 -0.45 7.53
N PRO A 23 -15.36 -0.74 7.73
CA PRO A 23 -16.31 0.32 8.07
C PRO A 23 -15.86 1.09 9.31
N GLY A 24 -15.84 2.40 9.22
CA GLY A 24 -15.42 3.26 10.33
C GLY A 24 -13.93 3.56 10.39
N ALA A 25 -13.12 2.97 9.50
CA ALA A 25 -11.71 3.35 9.40
C ALA A 25 -11.59 4.81 8.97
N LEU A 26 -10.60 5.53 9.52
CA LEU A 26 -10.41 6.94 9.26
C LEU A 26 -9.09 7.16 8.54
N SER A 27 -9.13 7.92 7.44
CA SER A 27 -7.93 8.32 6.73
C SER A 27 -7.26 9.49 7.44
N LEU A 28 -5.96 9.36 7.67
CA LEU A 28 -5.11 10.45 8.14
C LEU A 28 -4.37 11.13 6.98
N GLY A 29 -4.60 10.68 5.75
CA GLY A 29 -4.06 11.29 4.56
C GLY A 29 -2.71 10.76 4.14
N HIS A 30 -2.04 11.55 3.31
CA HIS A 30 -0.77 11.19 2.69
C HIS A 30 0.32 10.90 3.73
N ALA A 31 1.06 9.82 3.51
CA ALA A 31 2.20 9.44 4.34
C ALA A 31 3.25 8.75 3.46
N ARG A 32 4.43 8.51 4.01
CA ARG A 32 5.55 7.91 3.28
C ARG A 32 6.19 6.79 4.09
N LEU A 33 6.25 5.61 3.50
CA LEU A 33 6.97 4.47 4.07
C LEU A 33 8.48 4.69 3.84
N ILE A 34 9.25 4.66 4.91
CA ILE A 34 10.68 4.98 4.89
C ILE A 34 11.50 3.75 4.53
N ASP A 35 12.52 3.93 3.64
CA ASP A 35 13.49 2.89 3.27
C ASP A 35 12.88 1.70 2.54
N TYR A 36 11.90 1.99 1.69
CA TYR A 36 11.26 1.02 0.79
C TYR A 36 11.07 1.67 -0.57
N SER A 37 10.96 0.84 -1.61
CA SER A 37 10.55 1.27 -2.95
C SER A 37 9.29 0.51 -3.38
N PHE A 38 8.50 1.14 -4.24
CA PHE A 38 7.24 0.60 -4.75
C PHE A 38 7.48 -0.26 -5.99
N ARG A 39 6.71 -1.35 -6.12
CA ARG A 39 6.68 -2.14 -7.36
C ARG A 39 5.30 -2.76 -7.57
N PHE A 40 5.05 -3.24 -8.79
CA PHE A 40 3.93 -4.14 -9.07
C PHE A 40 4.47 -5.54 -9.32
N ALA A 41 3.82 -6.52 -8.69
CA ALA A 41 3.96 -7.95 -8.96
C ALA A 41 2.54 -8.47 -9.14
N ILE A 42 1.86 -8.03 -10.21
CA ILE A 42 0.42 -8.08 -10.45
C ILE A 42 -0.31 -7.15 -9.47
N HIS A 43 -0.11 -7.31 -8.19
CA HIS A 43 -0.60 -6.41 -7.16
C HIS A 43 0.55 -5.55 -6.61
N ALA A 44 0.19 -4.47 -5.91
CA ALA A 44 1.19 -3.57 -5.35
C ALA A 44 2.01 -4.24 -4.25
N ASP A 45 3.29 -3.94 -4.22
CA ASP A 45 4.24 -4.46 -3.24
C ASP A 45 5.30 -3.42 -2.93
N VAL A 46 6.00 -3.60 -1.81
CA VAL A 46 7.12 -2.74 -1.41
C VAL A 46 8.33 -3.61 -1.10
N ILE A 47 9.51 -3.11 -1.49
CA ILE A 47 10.78 -3.82 -1.32
C ILE A 47 11.73 -2.91 -0.57
N LYS A 48 12.47 -3.46 0.38
CA LYS A 48 13.49 -2.70 1.12
C LYS A 48 14.43 -1.99 0.15
N CYS A 49 14.62 -0.68 0.36
CA CYS A 49 15.48 0.13 -0.48
C CYS A 49 15.92 1.35 0.32
N GLN A 50 17.14 1.29 0.83
CA GLN A 50 17.69 2.35 1.68
C GLN A 50 17.61 3.71 0.98
N ASP A 51 17.23 4.75 1.73
CA ASP A 51 17.11 6.13 1.28
C ASP A 51 15.99 6.38 0.24
N SER A 52 15.15 5.39 0.00
CA SER A 52 13.93 5.55 -0.81
C SER A 52 12.72 5.70 0.09
N TYR A 53 11.57 6.01 -0.52
CA TYR A 53 10.29 6.02 0.19
C TYR A 53 9.16 5.61 -0.74
N VAL A 54 8.06 5.17 -0.15
CA VAL A 54 6.84 4.83 -0.87
C VAL A 54 5.73 5.76 -0.41
N ASP A 55 5.07 6.43 -1.36
CA ASP A 55 3.91 7.25 -1.07
C ASP A 55 2.68 6.37 -0.81
N GLY A 56 1.84 6.80 0.10
CA GLY A 56 0.61 6.08 0.41
C GLY A 56 -0.27 6.85 1.37
N VAL A 57 -1.16 6.11 2.03
CA VAL A 57 -2.18 6.66 2.92
C VAL A 57 -2.05 6.01 4.29
N LEU A 58 -2.09 6.84 5.33
CA LEU A 58 -2.12 6.35 6.70
C LEU A 58 -3.57 6.30 7.18
N TRP A 59 -3.97 5.17 7.75
CA TRP A 59 -5.32 4.93 8.28
C TRP A 59 -5.26 4.63 9.76
N THR A 60 -6.31 4.99 10.50
CA THR A 60 -6.58 4.40 11.81
C THR A 60 -7.64 3.33 11.64
N ILE A 61 -7.34 2.14 12.15
CA ILE A 61 -8.22 0.97 12.09
C ILE A 61 -8.30 0.33 13.48
N ASP A 62 -9.17 -0.67 13.62
CA ASP A 62 -9.26 -1.46 14.85
C ASP A 62 -8.90 -2.93 14.60
N ASN A 63 -8.98 -3.76 15.62
CA ASN A 63 -8.61 -5.19 15.51
C ASN A 63 -9.51 -5.95 14.54
N PHE A 64 -10.80 -5.62 14.48
CA PHE A 64 -11.71 -6.27 13.52
C PHE A 64 -11.30 -5.94 12.10
N HIS A 65 -10.95 -4.68 11.85
CA HIS A 65 -10.46 -4.24 10.54
C HIS A 65 -9.18 -4.97 10.16
N LEU A 66 -8.23 -5.07 11.10
CA LEU A 66 -6.96 -5.74 10.83
C LEU A 66 -7.18 -7.20 10.48
N ASN A 67 -8.07 -7.89 11.21
CA ASN A 67 -8.40 -9.28 10.92
C ASN A 67 -9.03 -9.43 9.54
N SER A 68 -9.92 -8.51 9.15
CA SER A 68 -10.53 -8.51 7.82
C SER A 68 -9.50 -8.31 6.72
N LEU A 69 -8.58 -7.37 6.92
CA LEU A 69 -7.49 -7.11 5.98
C LEU A 69 -6.55 -8.30 5.88
N ASP A 70 -6.22 -8.94 7.00
CA ASP A 70 -5.35 -10.13 7.00
C ASP A 70 -5.94 -11.23 6.12
N ARG A 71 -7.25 -11.46 6.20
CA ARG A 71 -7.93 -12.46 5.36
C ARG A 71 -7.88 -12.07 3.89
N LEU A 72 -8.17 -10.79 3.60
CA LEU A 72 -8.17 -10.29 2.22
C LEU A 72 -6.78 -10.40 1.59
N GLU A 73 -5.75 -10.05 2.35
CA GLU A 73 -4.36 -10.03 1.85
C GLU A 73 -3.72 -11.42 1.85
N GLY A 74 -4.41 -12.45 2.34
CA GLY A 74 -3.86 -13.79 2.42
C GLY A 74 -2.70 -13.91 3.40
N TYR A 75 -2.73 -13.13 4.47
CA TYR A 75 -1.70 -13.13 5.52
C TYR A 75 -1.74 -14.47 6.28
N PRO A 76 -0.59 -15.10 6.53
CA PRO A 76 0.78 -14.64 6.23
C PRO A 76 1.36 -15.23 4.93
N TYR A 77 0.56 -15.80 4.04
CA TYR A 77 1.04 -16.59 2.89
C TYR A 77 1.30 -15.75 1.64
N TYR A 78 0.33 -14.99 1.17
CA TYR A 78 0.51 -14.12 -0.01
C TYR A 78 1.21 -12.83 0.40
N TYR A 79 0.61 -12.08 1.35
CA TYR A 79 1.29 -10.95 2.00
C TYR A 79 1.67 -11.33 3.41
N ASN A 80 2.81 -10.81 3.85
CA ASN A 80 3.19 -10.77 5.26
C ASN A 80 2.87 -9.36 5.78
N ARG A 81 3.03 -9.13 7.07
CA ARG A 81 2.70 -7.86 7.70
C ARG A 81 3.63 -7.59 8.86
N ARG A 82 4.11 -6.34 8.97
CA ARG A 82 4.84 -5.90 10.15
C ARG A 82 4.70 -4.40 10.36
N ALA A 83 4.96 -3.94 11.58
CA ALA A 83 5.02 -2.52 11.89
C ALA A 83 6.30 -1.94 11.30
N LEU A 84 6.16 -0.92 10.46
CA LEU A 84 7.28 -0.27 9.76
C LEU A 84 7.22 1.23 10.01
N ARG A 85 8.36 1.91 9.79
CA ARG A 85 8.47 3.35 9.98
C ARG A 85 7.82 4.12 8.85
N VAL A 86 6.90 5.01 9.21
CA VAL A 86 6.14 5.82 8.26
C VAL A 86 6.25 7.28 8.67
N ALA A 87 6.62 8.14 7.73
CA ALA A 87 6.63 9.58 7.94
C ALA A 87 5.24 10.13 7.63
N HIS A 88 4.64 10.81 8.60
CA HIS A 88 3.33 11.43 8.46
C HIS A 88 3.39 12.80 9.11
N GLU A 89 3.14 13.83 8.31
CA GLU A 89 3.34 15.22 8.73
C GLU A 89 4.79 15.37 9.20
N ASP A 90 5.03 15.90 10.40
CA ASP A 90 6.39 16.12 10.90
C ASP A 90 6.84 15.01 11.87
N ARG A 91 6.23 13.83 11.79
CA ARG A 91 6.49 12.72 12.72
C ARG A 91 6.81 11.43 11.99
N VAL A 92 7.55 10.56 12.67
CA VAL A 92 7.73 9.17 12.25
C VAL A 92 6.91 8.30 13.20
N VAL A 93 6.02 7.48 12.64
CA VAL A 93 5.16 6.58 13.40
C VAL A 93 5.40 5.15 12.93
N MET A 94 5.02 4.18 13.76
CA MET A 94 5.04 2.77 13.38
C MET A 94 3.63 2.39 12.90
N ALA A 95 3.54 1.85 11.70
CA ALA A 95 2.25 1.47 11.12
C ALA A 95 2.33 0.06 10.54
N GLU A 96 1.26 -0.72 10.74
CA GLU A 96 1.11 -2.04 10.13
C GLU A 96 1.13 -1.89 8.61
N THR A 97 2.00 -2.68 7.96
CA THR A 97 2.22 -2.56 6.51
C THR A 97 2.32 -3.96 5.92
N TYR A 98 1.54 -4.21 4.86
CA TYR A 98 1.59 -5.47 4.14
C TYR A 98 2.72 -5.44 3.11
N TYR A 99 3.39 -6.56 2.92
CA TYR A 99 4.41 -6.74 1.89
C TYR A 99 4.41 -8.20 1.46
N MET A 100 4.71 -8.44 0.18
CA MET A 100 4.64 -9.80 -0.35
C MET A 100 5.75 -10.68 0.20
N GLN A 101 5.46 -11.97 0.29
CA GLN A 101 6.48 -12.97 0.56
C GLN A 101 7.50 -13.00 -0.59
N PRO A 102 8.77 -13.36 -0.31
CA PRO A 102 9.78 -13.45 -1.36
C PRO A 102 9.36 -14.39 -2.48
N GLY A 103 9.87 -14.14 -3.69
CA GLY A 103 9.64 -15.00 -4.84
C GLY A 103 8.62 -14.50 -5.85
N ASN A 104 7.92 -13.42 -5.53
CA ASN A 104 6.99 -12.79 -6.48
C ASN A 104 7.78 -11.90 -7.44
N LEU A 105 7.65 -12.17 -8.74
CA LEU A 105 8.37 -11.41 -9.77
C LEU A 105 7.59 -10.18 -10.20
N ASP A 106 8.31 -9.15 -10.66
CA ASP A 106 7.69 -7.95 -11.24
C ASP A 106 6.76 -8.36 -12.38
N ASN A 107 5.56 -7.79 -12.39
CA ASN A 107 4.58 -8.04 -13.43
C ASN A 107 3.56 -6.90 -13.44
N LEU A 108 2.96 -6.66 -14.62
CA LEU A 108 1.99 -5.59 -14.79
C LEU A 108 0.70 -5.88 -14.00
N PRO A 109 0.09 -4.83 -13.42
CA PRO A 109 -1.22 -4.98 -12.80
C PRO A 109 -2.32 -5.08 -13.86
N GLY A 110 -3.45 -5.68 -13.50
CA GLY A 110 -4.65 -5.61 -14.31
C GLY A 110 -5.18 -4.17 -14.35
N GLN A 111 -5.85 -3.81 -15.46
CA GLN A 111 -6.30 -2.43 -15.67
C GLN A 111 -7.28 -1.96 -14.59
N GLY A 112 -8.26 -2.80 -14.24
CA GLY A 112 -9.25 -2.44 -13.22
C GLY A 112 -8.62 -2.21 -11.84
N TYR A 113 -7.69 -3.06 -11.46
CA TYR A 113 -6.95 -2.92 -10.21
C TYR A 113 -6.13 -1.62 -10.21
N PHE A 114 -5.39 -1.38 -11.29
CA PHE A 114 -4.57 -0.18 -11.44
C PHE A 114 -5.42 1.10 -11.35
N ASP A 115 -6.56 1.13 -12.04
CA ASP A 115 -7.45 2.29 -12.02
C ASP A 115 -7.98 2.56 -10.61
N MET A 116 -8.31 1.51 -9.86
CA MET A 116 -8.79 1.64 -8.48
C MET A 116 -7.70 2.21 -7.57
N VAL A 117 -6.45 1.78 -7.76
CA VAL A 117 -5.32 2.30 -6.98
C VAL A 117 -5.06 3.77 -7.30
N VAL A 118 -5.06 4.13 -8.59
CA VAL A 118 -4.91 5.54 -9.01
C VAL A 118 -6.01 6.41 -8.39
N GLU A 119 -7.26 5.94 -8.42
CA GLU A 119 -8.39 6.65 -7.79
C GLU A 119 -8.12 6.88 -6.30
N GLY A 120 -7.68 5.85 -5.59
CA GLY A 120 -7.38 5.96 -4.16
C GLY A 120 -6.29 6.98 -3.86
N TYR A 121 -5.24 7.01 -4.66
CA TYR A 121 -4.17 8.00 -4.50
C TYR A 121 -4.71 9.42 -4.69
N ARG A 122 -5.51 9.62 -5.74
CA ARG A 122 -6.09 10.94 -6.04
C ARG A 122 -7.05 11.41 -4.96
N GLU A 123 -7.81 10.50 -4.36
CA GLU A 123 -8.72 10.81 -3.28
C GLU A 123 -8.02 11.40 -2.05
N HIS A 124 -6.75 11.04 -1.84
CA HIS A 124 -5.96 11.48 -0.69
C HIS A 124 -4.84 12.44 -1.09
N GLN A 125 -4.83 12.92 -2.35
CA GLN A 125 -3.80 13.83 -2.85
C GLN A 125 -2.39 13.24 -2.72
N VAL A 126 -2.28 11.92 -2.93
CA VAL A 126 -1.01 11.22 -2.93
C VAL A 126 -0.42 11.28 -4.33
N PRO A 127 0.89 11.59 -4.48
CA PRO A 127 1.52 11.59 -5.80
C PRO A 127 1.39 10.23 -6.49
N THR A 128 1.02 10.24 -7.76
CA THR A 128 0.82 9.01 -8.55
C THR A 128 2.05 8.57 -9.32
N GLU A 129 3.14 9.31 -9.25
CA GLU A 129 4.35 9.06 -10.04
C GLU A 129 4.88 7.65 -9.87
N GLN A 130 4.94 7.13 -8.63
CA GLN A 130 5.46 5.79 -8.39
C GLN A 130 4.65 4.72 -9.10
N LEU A 131 3.33 4.93 -9.24
CA LEU A 131 2.44 3.98 -9.93
C LEU A 131 2.78 3.93 -11.42
N PHE A 132 2.82 5.09 -12.07
CA PHE A 132 3.06 5.17 -13.51
C PHE A 132 4.49 4.79 -13.87
N ASN A 133 5.46 5.21 -13.05
CA ASN A 133 6.86 4.83 -13.27
C ASN A 133 7.05 3.32 -13.18
N SER A 134 6.40 2.66 -12.22
CA SER A 134 6.49 1.21 -12.04
C SER A 134 5.90 0.46 -13.24
N VAL A 135 4.78 0.94 -13.78
CA VAL A 135 4.18 0.35 -14.98
C VAL A 135 5.08 0.58 -16.20
N TYR A 136 5.62 1.79 -16.36
CA TYR A 136 6.51 2.11 -17.45
C TYR A 136 7.77 1.24 -17.43
N GLU A 137 8.41 1.10 -16.28
CA GLU A 137 9.61 0.29 -16.12
C GLU A 137 9.35 -1.17 -16.42
N SER A 138 8.24 -1.73 -15.92
CA SER A 138 7.83 -3.11 -16.21
C SER A 138 7.60 -3.33 -17.70
N THR A 139 6.94 -2.39 -18.38
CA THR A 139 6.70 -2.46 -19.82
C THR A 139 8.01 -2.44 -20.59
N THR A 140 8.94 -1.55 -20.21
CA THR A 140 10.23 -1.45 -20.84
C THR A 140 11.04 -2.74 -20.67
N PHE A 141 11.02 -3.29 -19.47
CA PHE A 141 11.69 -4.56 -19.17
C PHE A 141 11.12 -5.69 -20.01
N LEU A 142 9.80 -5.79 -20.13
CA LEU A 142 9.15 -6.85 -20.90
C LEU A 142 9.37 -6.70 -22.40
N LYS A 143 9.59 -5.48 -22.90
CA LYS A 143 9.88 -5.22 -24.32
C LYS A 143 11.35 -5.41 -24.67
N GLY A 144 12.20 -5.30 -23.67
CA GLY A 144 13.64 -5.47 -23.86
C GLY A 144 14.05 -6.91 -23.85
#